data_8ae31f030c0a4baf4084974b803b988c
#
_entry.id   8ae31f030c0a4baf4084974b803b988c
#
_cell.length_a   1.000
_cell.length_b   1.000
_cell.length_c   1.000
_cell.angle_alpha   90.00
_cell.angle_beta   90.00
_cell.angle_gamma   90.00
#
_symmetry.space_group_name_H-M   'P 1'
#
loop_
_entity.id
_entity.type
_entity.pdbx_description
1 polymer ?
#
loop_
_entity_poly.entity_id
_entity_poly.type
_entity_poly.pdbx_seq_one_letter_code
_entity_poly.pdbx_strand_id
1 'polypeptide(L)'
;MALSEKSCFIIAFLSFAAGSLHAAPASPEGRLLYDRHCSVCHSMAPPPKSAPPILGISLHYREAFSDRRKGVKHMAEFMKKPDTKNSKLEAAAVTRFGLMPAMSLSDKELAFVAGWVWDSHDPNFRLPGNCK
;
A
#
# COMPACT_ATOMS: atom_id res chain seq x y z
N MET A 1 35.78 -67.17 6.94
CA MET A 1 35.08 -66.59 5.84
C MET A 1 34.02 -65.65 6.42
N ALA A 2 34.27 -64.36 6.45
CA ALA A 2 33.35 -63.40 6.99
C ALA A 2 33.14 -62.25 5.90
N LEU A 3 32.01 -62.20 5.33
CA LEU A 3 31.62 -61.17 4.36
C LEU A 3 31.13 -59.92 5.11
N SER A 4 31.90 -58.85 4.94
CA SER A 4 31.56 -57.54 5.48
C SER A 4 30.59 -56.82 4.54
N GLU A 5 29.34 -56.64 4.96
CA GLU A 5 28.37 -55.76 4.27
C GLU A 5 28.59 -54.31 4.70
N LYS A 6 29.11 -53.50 3.79
CA LYS A 6 29.18 -52.06 3.95
C LYS A 6 27.85 -51.44 3.53
N SER A 7 26.99 -51.12 4.52
CA SER A 7 25.76 -50.39 4.32
C SER A 7 26.06 -48.93 4.00
N CYS A 8 25.83 -48.52 2.78
CA CYS A 8 26.02 -47.14 2.31
C CYS A 8 24.73 -46.35 2.58
N PHE A 9 24.71 -45.55 3.66
CA PHE A 9 23.61 -44.63 3.95
C PHE A 9 23.70 -43.42 3.02
N ILE A 10 22.82 -43.39 2.03
CA ILE A 10 22.64 -42.22 1.17
C ILE A 10 21.74 -41.20 1.92
N ILE A 11 22.38 -40.18 2.48
CA ILE A 11 21.65 -39.04 3.06
C ILE A 11 21.21 -38.13 1.90
N ALA A 12 19.93 -38.20 1.56
CA ALA A 12 19.33 -37.28 0.61
C ALA A 12 19.16 -35.93 1.28
N PHE A 13 19.99 -34.95 0.90
CA PHE A 13 19.82 -33.55 1.27
C PHE A 13 18.60 -32.98 0.51
N LEU A 14 17.46 -32.86 1.18
CA LEU A 14 16.34 -32.01 0.67
C LEU A 14 16.75 -30.54 0.79
N SER A 15 17.17 -29.95 -0.32
CA SER A 15 17.38 -28.51 -0.42
C SER A 15 16.02 -27.82 -0.41
N PHE A 16 15.64 -27.25 0.73
CA PHE A 16 14.46 -26.40 0.84
C PHE A 16 14.80 -25.05 0.21
N ALA A 17 14.37 -24.84 -1.04
CA ALA A 17 14.48 -23.56 -1.70
C ALA A 17 13.51 -22.59 -1.00
N ALA A 18 14.01 -21.72 -0.13
CA ALA A 18 13.27 -20.62 0.45
C ALA A 18 12.96 -19.63 -0.68
N GLY A 19 11.74 -19.71 -1.23
CA GLY A 19 11.23 -18.75 -2.19
C GLY A 19 11.10 -17.38 -1.51
N SER A 20 11.94 -16.43 -1.88
CA SER A 20 11.81 -15.05 -1.45
C SER A 20 10.49 -14.50 -1.98
N LEU A 21 9.54 -14.23 -1.09
CA LEU A 21 8.31 -13.50 -1.39
C LEU A 21 8.69 -12.05 -1.73
N HIS A 22 9.02 -11.79 -2.99
CA HIS A 22 9.15 -10.43 -3.47
C HIS A 22 7.76 -9.80 -3.49
N ALA A 23 7.58 -8.71 -2.77
CA ALA A 23 6.41 -7.86 -2.96
C ALA A 23 6.36 -7.44 -4.43
N ALA A 24 5.20 -7.63 -5.07
CA ALA A 24 5.03 -7.20 -6.45
C ALA A 24 5.30 -5.68 -6.54
N PRO A 25 6.08 -5.22 -7.53
CA PRO A 25 6.34 -3.79 -7.70
C PRO A 25 5.03 -3.02 -7.87
N ALA A 26 4.98 -1.81 -7.31
CA ALA A 26 3.83 -0.93 -7.46
C ALA A 26 3.49 -0.73 -8.95
N SER A 27 2.21 -0.81 -9.30
CA SER A 27 1.74 -0.77 -10.69
C SER A 27 2.19 0.52 -11.40
N PRO A 28 2.87 0.44 -12.55
CA PRO A 28 3.22 1.62 -13.35
C PRO A 28 1.99 2.45 -13.73
N GLU A 29 0.86 1.80 -14.02
CA GLU A 29 -0.41 2.45 -14.36
C GLU A 29 -0.93 3.29 -13.18
N GLY A 30 -0.82 2.78 -11.95
CA GLY A 30 -1.21 3.50 -10.75
C GLY A 30 -0.39 4.78 -10.56
N ARG A 31 0.91 4.72 -10.83
CA ARG A 31 1.79 5.90 -10.80
C ARG A 31 1.39 6.94 -11.85
N LEU A 32 1.13 6.52 -13.08
CA LEU A 32 0.71 7.43 -14.16
C LEU A 32 -0.62 8.12 -13.83
N LEU A 33 -1.57 7.38 -13.23
CA LEU A 33 -2.85 7.94 -12.77
C LEU A 33 -2.65 8.95 -11.64
N TYR A 34 -1.76 8.66 -10.68
CA TYR A 34 -1.41 9.62 -9.65
C TYR A 34 -0.83 10.90 -10.25
N ASP A 35 0.17 10.79 -11.12
CA ASP A 35 0.83 11.94 -11.73
C ASP A 35 -0.16 12.83 -12.51
N ARG A 36 -1.14 12.22 -13.17
CA ARG A 36 -2.14 12.91 -13.99
C ARG A 36 -3.29 13.52 -13.19
N HIS A 37 -3.80 12.82 -12.18
CA HIS A 37 -5.08 13.18 -11.54
C HIS A 37 -4.95 13.57 -10.07
N CYS A 38 -3.88 13.17 -9.38
CA CYS A 38 -3.78 13.31 -7.93
C CYS A 38 -2.66 14.28 -7.50
N SER A 39 -1.55 14.34 -8.26
CA SER A 39 -0.34 15.08 -7.88
C SER A 39 -0.55 16.60 -7.78
N VAL A 40 -1.59 17.13 -8.39
CA VAL A 40 -1.95 18.56 -8.28
C VAL A 40 -2.31 18.93 -6.84
N CYS A 41 -2.99 18.03 -6.11
CA CYS A 41 -3.41 18.24 -4.73
C CYS A 41 -2.54 17.48 -3.71
N HIS A 42 -2.10 16.26 -4.03
CA HIS A 42 -1.34 15.39 -3.14
C HIS A 42 0.15 15.41 -3.47
N SER A 43 0.99 15.84 -2.52
CA SER A 43 2.45 15.58 -2.60
C SER A 43 2.75 14.12 -2.25
N MET A 44 3.93 13.61 -2.61
CA MET A 44 4.39 12.29 -2.15
C MET A 44 4.68 12.30 -0.64
N ALA A 45 5.48 13.25 -0.20
CA ALA A 45 5.92 13.43 1.18
C ALA A 45 5.62 14.85 1.66
N PRO A 46 5.70 15.14 2.98
CA PRO A 46 5.63 16.51 3.49
C PRO A 46 6.70 17.44 2.85
N PRO A 47 6.38 18.72 2.69
CA PRO A 47 5.17 19.39 3.12
C PRO A 47 3.96 19.07 2.24
N PRO A 48 2.73 19.06 2.83
CA PRO A 48 1.51 18.83 2.06
C PRO A 48 1.23 20.02 1.13
N LYS A 49 0.56 19.71 0.00
CA LYS A 49 -0.09 20.73 -0.84
C LYS A 49 -1.50 21.05 -0.28
N SER A 50 -2.51 21.07 -1.11
CA SER A 50 -3.91 21.27 -0.69
C SER A 50 -4.57 20.01 -0.12
N ALA A 51 -3.89 18.87 -0.13
CA ALA A 51 -4.37 17.58 0.36
C ALA A 51 -3.25 16.84 1.12
N PRO A 52 -3.59 15.80 1.91
CA PRO A 52 -2.60 15.00 2.64
C PRO A 52 -1.56 14.35 1.72
N PRO A 53 -0.29 14.24 2.13
CA PRO A 53 0.74 13.54 1.37
C PRO A 53 0.41 12.04 1.21
N ILE A 54 0.81 11.44 0.08
CA ILE A 54 0.57 10.02 -0.24
C ILE A 54 1.18 9.09 0.82
N LEU A 55 2.39 9.37 1.32
CA LEU A 55 3.01 8.55 2.37
C LEU A 55 2.19 8.55 3.66
N GLY A 56 1.55 9.68 4.01
CA GLY A 56 0.65 9.75 5.16
C GLY A 56 -0.62 8.95 4.93
N ILE A 57 -1.22 9.05 3.76
CA ILE A 57 -2.41 8.26 3.39
C ILE A 57 -2.07 6.76 3.44
N SER A 58 -0.97 6.34 2.82
CA SER A 58 -0.53 4.95 2.81
C SER A 58 -0.32 4.41 4.23
N LEU A 59 0.31 5.18 5.12
CA LEU A 59 0.51 4.82 6.52
C LEU A 59 -0.84 4.53 7.21
N HIS A 60 -1.79 5.48 7.16
CA HIS A 60 -3.10 5.30 7.80
C HIS A 60 -3.89 4.11 7.25
N TYR A 61 -3.79 3.84 5.95
CA TYR A 61 -4.43 2.66 5.37
C TYR A 61 -3.76 1.37 5.83
N ARG A 62 -2.43 1.34 6.00
CA ARG A 62 -1.71 0.19 6.55
C ARG A 62 -2.03 -0.06 8.03
N GLU A 63 -2.28 1.00 8.78
CA GLU A 63 -2.74 0.89 10.18
C GLU A 63 -4.18 0.40 10.27
N ALA A 64 -5.06 0.85 9.37
CA ALA A 64 -6.48 0.49 9.37
C ALA A 64 -6.77 -0.90 8.80
N PHE A 65 -5.93 -1.43 7.93
CA PHE A 65 -6.15 -2.70 7.24
C PHE A 65 -4.89 -3.58 7.27
N SER A 66 -5.03 -4.82 7.74
CA SER A 66 -3.98 -5.84 7.67
C SER A 66 -3.89 -6.53 6.31
N ASP A 67 -4.95 -6.46 5.50
CA ASP A 67 -5.07 -7.11 4.19
C ASP A 67 -5.06 -6.08 3.06
N ARG A 68 -4.13 -6.26 2.10
CA ARG A 68 -3.96 -5.35 0.96
C ARG A 68 -5.25 -5.21 0.12
N ARG A 69 -5.93 -6.32 -0.16
CA ARG A 69 -7.14 -6.30 -1.01
C ARG A 69 -8.24 -5.50 -0.36
N LYS A 70 -8.42 -5.64 0.96
CA LYS A 70 -9.41 -4.86 1.72
C LYS A 70 -9.07 -3.38 1.75
N GLY A 71 -7.81 -3.03 2.00
CA GLY A 71 -7.34 -1.65 2.01
C GLY A 71 -7.47 -0.98 0.64
N VAL A 72 -7.02 -1.64 -0.42
CA VAL A 72 -7.13 -1.14 -1.81
C VAL A 72 -8.59 -0.98 -2.24
N LYS A 73 -9.43 -1.97 -1.96
CA LYS A 73 -10.87 -1.90 -2.26
C LYS A 73 -11.52 -0.70 -1.56
N HIS A 74 -11.30 -0.57 -0.25
CA HIS A 74 -11.84 0.55 0.52
C HIS A 74 -11.36 1.91 -0.03
N MET A 75 -10.07 2.04 -0.36
CA MET A 75 -9.50 3.27 -0.91
C MET A 75 -10.13 3.62 -2.27
N ALA A 76 -10.32 2.65 -3.16
CA ALA A 76 -10.98 2.85 -4.45
C ALA A 76 -12.44 3.31 -4.27
N GLU A 77 -13.19 2.66 -3.36
CA GLU A 77 -14.56 3.04 -3.03
C GLU A 77 -14.64 4.44 -2.41
N PHE A 78 -13.69 4.78 -1.53
CA PHE A 78 -13.60 6.11 -0.95
C PHE A 78 -13.34 7.18 -2.02
N MET A 79 -12.41 6.97 -2.95
CA MET A 79 -12.15 7.91 -4.04
C MET A 79 -13.36 8.09 -4.96
N LYS A 80 -14.14 7.04 -5.17
CA LYS A 80 -15.35 7.07 -5.98
C LYS A 80 -16.50 7.84 -5.29
N LYS A 81 -16.63 7.66 -3.98
CA LYS A 81 -17.68 8.30 -3.16
C LYS A 81 -17.11 8.68 -1.78
N PRO A 82 -16.39 9.80 -1.68
CA PRO A 82 -15.83 10.25 -0.42
C PRO A 82 -16.92 10.56 0.62
N ASP A 83 -16.68 10.10 1.86
CA ASP A 83 -17.55 10.33 3.02
C ASP A 83 -16.68 10.45 4.26
N THR A 84 -16.94 11.43 5.11
CA THR A 84 -16.19 11.66 6.36
C THR A 84 -16.23 10.46 7.31
N LYS A 85 -17.36 9.72 7.33
CA LYS A 85 -17.52 8.51 8.17
C LYS A 85 -16.63 7.36 7.71
N ASN A 86 -16.27 7.32 6.43
CA ASN A 86 -15.44 6.30 5.82
C ASN A 86 -13.98 6.70 5.69
N SER A 87 -13.62 7.95 6.04
CA SER A 87 -12.21 8.39 6.05
C SER A 87 -11.39 7.51 6.99
N LYS A 88 -10.17 7.16 6.57
CA LYS A 88 -9.15 6.48 7.40
C LYS A 88 -8.12 7.45 7.92
N LEU A 89 -8.24 8.73 7.59
CA LEU A 89 -7.43 9.79 8.16
C LEU A 89 -8.07 10.28 9.47
N GLU A 90 -7.24 10.82 10.34
CA GLU A 90 -7.69 11.43 11.59
C GLU A 90 -8.60 12.64 11.34
N ALA A 91 -9.48 12.93 12.28
CA ALA A 91 -10.41 14.07 12.20
C ALA A 91 -9.70 15.41 11.97
N ALA A 92 -8.49 15.58 12.53
CA ALA A 92 -7.67 16.76 12.31
C ALA A 92 -7.26 16.95 10.85
N ALA A 93 -6.97 15.87 10.12
CA ALA A 93 -6.66 15.93 8.69
C ALA A 93 -7.89 16.32 7.87
N VAL A 94 -9.07 15.75 8.20
CA VAL A 94 -10.33 16.12 7.54
C VAL A 94 -10.68 17.59 7.80
N THR A 95 -10.46 18.08 9.02
CA THR A 95 -10.67 19.50 9.37
C THR A 95 -9.71 20.41 8.59
N ARG A 96 -8.45 20.00 8.44
CA ARG A 96 -7.42 20.81 7.78
C ARG A 96 -7.57 20.86 6.26
N PHE A 97 -7.83 19.72 5.63
CA PHE A 97 -7.81 19.58 4.16
C PHE A 97 -9.21 19.51 3.54
N GLY A 98 -10.23 19.28 4.36
CA GLY A 98 -11.56 18.98 3.86
C GLY A 98 -11.68 17.55 3.32
N LEU A 99 -12.85 17.23 2.79
CA LEU A 99 -13.11 15.98 2.10
C LEU A 99 -12.68 16.11 0.63
N MET A 100 -11.95 15.12 0.12
CA MET A 100 -11.55 15.14 -1.29
C MET A 100 -12.80 15.05 -2.20
N PRO A 101 -12.79 15.66 -3.39
CA PRO A 101 -13.87 15.50 -4.36
C PRO A 101 -13.92 14.05 -4.89
N ALA A 102 -15.13 13.60 -5.28
CA ALA A 102 -15.30 12.32 -5.94
C ALA A 102 -14.54 12.28 -7.27
N MET A 103 -13.88 11.17 -7.54
CA MET A 103 -13.10 10.96 -8.75
C MET A 103 -13.96 10.32 -9.85
N SER A 104 -13.90 10.88 -11.06
CA SER A 104 -14.59 10.37 -12.25
C SER A 104 -13.73 9.38 -13.05
N LEU A 105 -12.99 8.50 -12.34
CA LEU A 105 -12.19 7.43 -12.93
C LEU A 105 -13.00 6.12 -12.95
N SER A 106 -12.69 5.22 -13.88
CA SER A 106 -13.27 3.88 -13.90
C SER A 106 -12.85 3.07 -12.66
N ASP A 107 -13.64 2.06 -12.30
CA ASP A 107 -13.33 1.19 -11.16
C ASP A 107 -11.95 0.53 -11.28
N LYS A 108 -11.52 0.21 -12.51
CA LYS A 108 -10.20 -0.34 -12.79
C LYS A 108 -9.09 0.68 -12.52
N GLU A 109 -9.25 1.92 -12.97
CA GLU A 109 -8.28 2.99 -12.73
C GLU A 109 -8.20 3.35 -11.24
N LEU A 110 -9.34 3.43 -10.55
CA LEU A 110 -9.38 3.61 -9.10
C LEU A 110 -8.64 2.49 -8.36
N ALA A 111 -8.81 1.22 -8.79
CA ALA A 111 -8.08 0.11 -8.21
C ALA A 111 -6.57 0.17 -8.47
N PHE A 112 -6.14 0.62 -9.65
CA PHE A 112 -4.72 0.78 -9.97
C PHE A 112 -4.07 1.87 -9.12
N VAL A 113 -4.67 3.06 -9.03
CA VAL A 113 -4.09 4.14 -8.21
C VAL A 113 -4.15 3.81 -6.72
N ALA A 114 -5.23 3.18 -6.23
CA ALA A 114 -5.33 2.71 -4.84
C ALA A 114 -4.26 1.67 -4.50
N GLY A 115 -4.02 0.72 -5.41
CA GLY A 115 -2.96 -0.27 -5.26
C GLY A 115 -1.58 0.38 -5.21
N TRP A 116 -1.33 1.34 -6.08
CA TRP A 116 -0.07 2.08 -6.09
C TRP A 116 0.12 2.90 -4.79
N VAL A 117 -0.91 3.58 -4.30
CA VAL A 117 -0.85 4.31 -3.01
C VAL A 117 -0.55 3.36 -1.86
N TRP A 118 -1.22 2.19 -1.82
CA TRP A 118 -0.96 1.18 -0.81
C TRP A 118 0.50 0.71 -0.84
N ASP A 119 1.04 0.45 -2.03
CA ASP A 119 2.39 -0.07 -2.24
C ASP A 119 3.48 1.01 -2.06
N SER A 120 3.10 2.30 -2.06
CA SER A 120 3.99 3.43 -1.76
C SER A 120 4.35 3.56 -0.28
N HIS A 121 3.88 2.65 0.59
CA HIS A 121 4.19 2.67 2.02
C HIS A 121 5.70 2.60 2.27
N ASP A 122 6.18 3.55 3.09
CA ASP A 122 7.55 3.55 3.62
C ASP A 122 7.51 3.21 5.11
N PRO A 123 8.10 2.08 5.56
CA PRO A 123 8.10 1.69 6.95
C PRO A 123 8.89 2.65 7.86
N ASN A 124 9.76 3.47 7.27
CA ASN A 124 10.53 4.47 8.00
C ASN A 124 9.83 5.83 8.06
N PHE A 125 8.77 6.03 7.27
CA PHE A 125 8.00 7.27 7.29
C PHE A 125 7.31 7.47 8.64
N ARG A 126 7.37 8.70 9.16
CA ARG A 126 6.65 9.12 10.36
C ARG A 126 5.91 10.40 10.06
N LEU A 127 4.69 10.51 10.57
CA LEU A 127 3.94 11.76 10.50
C LEU A 127 4.67 12.85 11.30
N PRO A 128 4.71 14.09 10.79
CA PRO A 128 5.16 15.23 11.59
C PRO A 128 4.37 15.32 12.90
N GLY A 129 5.02 15.66 14.01
CA GLY A 129 4.45 15.62 15.37
C GLY A 129 3.19 16.46 15.61
N ASN A 130 2.86 17.36 14.68
CA ASN A 130 1.63 18.17 14.69
C ASN A 130 0.46 17.54 13.91
N CYS A 131 0.62 16.32 13.45
CA CYS A 131 -0.41 15.56 12.71
C CYS A 131 -0.92 14.34 13.52
N LYS A 132 -0.73 14.34 14.85
CA LYS A 132 -1.32 13.32 15.77
C LYS A 132 -2.62 13.84 16.33
#